data_e40636e6e6cfed29a25c1c580f77a516
#
_entry.id   e40636e6e6cfed29a25c1c580f77a516
#
_cell.length_a   1.000
_cell.length_b   1.000
_cell.length_c   1.000
_cell.angle_alpha   90.00
_cell.angle_beta   90.00
_cell.angle_gamma   90.00
#
_symmetry.space_group_name_H-M   'P 1'
#
loop_
_entity.id
_entity.type
_entity.pdbx_description
1 polymer ?
#
loop_
_entity_poly.entity_id
_entity_poly.type
_entity_poly.pdbx_seq_one_letter_code
_entity_poly.pdbx_strand_id
1 'polypeptide(L)'
;RPHRHRHTFELLLPLKGRFVVLNFDDHGAITNRVVLGETCTALEMEAGTWHTVLSLDAGGMVFEVKQGAYQPLAEMDTMAWAPAEGQPGTAEMMAWYAIAQPGDRFLSMPQ
;
A
#
# COMPACT_ATOMS: atom_id res chain seq x y z
N ARG A 1 -1.65 -1.74 6.60
CA ARG A 1 -2.26 -0.39 6.55
C ARG A 1 -1.41 0.53 5.68
N PRO A 2 -1.98 1.57 5.12
CA PRO A 2 -1.23 2.57 4.37
C PRO A 2 -0.16 3.22 5.24
N HIS A 3 1.02 3.38 4.67
CA HIS A 3 2.18 3.93 5.36
C HIS A 3 3.10 4.64 4.38
N ARG A 4 4.12 5.32 4.88
CA ARG A 4 5.14 5.97 4.07
C ARG A 4 6.52 5.79 4.70
N HIS A 5 7.55 5.87 3.87
CA HIS A 5 8.94 5.90 4.30
C HIS A 5 9.52 7.25 3.94
N ARG A 6 9.74 8.11 4.93
CA ARG A 6 10.21 9.48 4.67
C ARG A 6 11.68 9.55 4.34
N HIS A 7 12.45 8.53 4.66
CA HIS A 7 13.91 8.52 4.50
C HIS A 7 14.38 7.88 3.19
N THR A 8 13.51 7.25 2.41
CA THR A 8 13.93 6.50 1.24
C THR A 8 12.82 6.42 0.18
N PHE A 9 13.24 6.28 -1.05
CA PHE A 9 12.36 5.80 -2.13
C PHE A 9 12.08 4.30 -1.94
N GLU A 10 11.12 3.78 -2.68
CA GLU A 10 10.88 2.35 -2.84
C GLU A 10 10.79 1.99 -4.31
N LEU A 11 11.46 0.90 -4.70
CA LEU A 11 11.29 0.28 -6.01
C LEU A 11 10.70 -1.11 -5.79
N LEU A 12 9.57 -1.39 -6.41
CA LEU A 12 8.86 -2.66 -6.30
C LEU A 12 8.89 -3.41 -7.62
N LEU A 13 9.28 -4.68 -7.55
CA LEU A 13 9.33 -5.58 -8.72
C LEU A 13 8.56 -6.86 -8.38
N PRO A 14 7.52 -7.25 -9.16
CA PRO A 14 6.82 -8.49 -8.92
C PRO A 14 7.67 -9.66 -9.41
N LEU A 15 7.98 -10.59 -8.53
CA LEU A 15 8.71 -11.81 -8.88
C LEU A 15 7.75 -12.96 -9.16
N LYS A 16 6.59 -12.98 -8.50
CA LYS A 16 5.57 -14.01 -8.68
C LYS A 16 4.22 -13.44 -8.28
N GLY A 17 3.22 -13.63 -9.13
CA GLY A 17 1.87 -13.17 -8.86
C GLY A 17 1.67 -11.68 -9.12
N ARG A 18 0.47 -11.22 -8.80
CA ARG A 18 0.04 -9.85 -9.03
C ARG A 18 -0.19 -9.13 -7.71
N PHE A 19 0.09 -7.83 -7.71
CA PHE A 19 -0.06 -6.99 -6.52
C PHE A 19 -0.75 -5.70 -6.89
N VAL A 20 -1.79 -5.33 -6.15
CA VAL A 20 -2.34 -3.98 -6.21
C VAL A 20 -1.47 -3.09 -5.34
N VAL A 21 -0.99 -2.00 -5.90
CA VAL A 21 -0.33 -0.93 -5.15
C VAL A 21 -1.22 0.29 -5.22
N LEU A 22 -1.60 0.81 -4.06
CA LEU A 22 -2.40 2.02 -3.95
C LEU A 22 -1.54 3.11 -3.35
N ASN A 23 -1.62 4.31 -3.94
CA ASN A 23 -1.06 5.52 -3.36
C ASN A 23 -2.18 6.39 -2.83
N PHE A 24 -1.87 7.16 -1.79
CA PHE A 24 -2.86 7.98 -1.10
C PHE A 24 -2.32 9.40 -0.93
N ASP A 25 -3.23 10.36 -0.83
CA ASP A 25 -2.88 11.69 -0.35
C ASP A 25 -2.86 11.70 1.18
N ASP A 26 -2.54 12.85 1.76
CA ASP A 26 -2.45 12.98 3.22
C ASP A 26 -3.78 12.79 3.95
N HIS A 27 -4.88 12.80 3.21
CA HIS A 27 -6.23 12.67 3.77
C HIS A 27 -6.85 11.29 3.51
N GLY A 28 -6.09 10.37 2.93
CA GLY A 28 -6.54 9.00 2.71
C GLY A 28 -7.28 8.77 1.41
N ALA A 29 -7.35 9.76 0.51
CA ALA A 29 -7.91 9.55 -0.81
C ALA A 29 -6.89 8.87 -1.71
N ILE A 30 -7.33 7.92 -2.52
CA ILE A 30 -6.47 7.22 -3.45
C ILE A 30 -6.10 8.16 -4.60
N THR A 31 -4.80 8.26 -4.87
CA THR A 31 -4.26 9.08 -5.96
C THR A 31 -3.79 8.24 -7.15
N ASN A 32 -3.46 6.97 -6.92
CA ASN A 32 -2.97 6.09 -7.97
C ASN A 32 -3.27 4.63 -7.62
N ARG A 33 -3.53 3.83 -8.64
CA ARG A 33 -3.74 2.39 -8.54
C ARG A 33 -2.95 1.71 -9.64
N VAL A 34 -2.07 0.79 -9.27
CA VAL A 34 -1.25 0.02 -10.21
C VAL A 34 -1.39 -1.46 -9.87
N VAL A 35 -1.46 -2.30 -10.89
CA VAL A 35 -1.40 -3.75 -10.71
C VAL A 35 -0.05 -4.24 -11.22
N LEU A 36 0.88 -4.45 -10.28
CA LEU A 36 2.18 -5.03 -10.58
C LEU A 36 2.02 -6.48 -11.03
N GLY A 37 2.71 -6.84 -12.09
CA GLY A 37 2.62 -8.18 -12.67
C GLY A 37 1.54 -8.33 -13.74
N GLU A 38 0.76 -7.27 -13.99
CA GLU A 38 -0.26 -7.26 -15.03
C GLU A 38 -0.08 -6.07 -15.97
N THR A 39 -0.30 -4.84 -15.48
CA THR A 39 -0.18 -3.63 -16.30
C THR A 39 1.18 -2.95 -16.15
N CYS A 40 1.99 -3.39 -15.19
CA CYS A 40 3.25 -2.77 -14.84
C CYS A 40 4.18 -3.83 -14.27
N THR A 41 5.47 -3.77 -14.62
CA THR A 41 6.47 -4.73 -14.15
C THR A 41 7.46 -4.13 -13.14
N ALA A 42 7.41 -2.84 -12.92
CA ALA A 42 8.24 -2.15 -11.94
C ALA A 42 7.55 -0.86 -11.54
N LEU A 43 7.63 -0.52 -10.26
CA LEU A 43 7.06 0.72 -9.75
C LEU A 43 8.05 1.36 -8.79
N GLU A 44 8.42 2.61 -9.07
CA GLU A 44 9.21 3.41 -8.15
C GLU A 44 8.32 4.46 -7.50
N MET A 45 8.46 4.59 -6.19
CA MET A 45 7.76 5.60 -5.40
C MET A 45 8.78 6.47 -4.68
N GLU A 46 8.62 7.78 -4.78
CA GLU A 46 9.49 8.73 -4.08
C GLU A 46 9.37 8.59 -2.57
N ALA A 47 10.40 9.04 -1.85
CA ALA A 47 10.36 9.13 -0.40
C ALA A 47 9.12 9.92 0.05
N GLY A 48 8.47 9.43 1.09
CA GLY A 48 7.28 10.09 1.63
C GLY A 48 5.96 9.74 0.95
N THR A 49 5.97 8.88 -0.05
CA THR A 49 4.74 8.49 -0.75
C THR A 49 3.92 7.54 0.11
N TRP A 50 2.68 7.92 0.39
CA TRP A 50 1.73 7.05 1.08
C TRP A 50 1.33 5.88 0.17
N HIS A 51 1.41 4.66 0.69
CA HIS A 51 1.10 3.48 -0.12
C HIS A 51 0.65 2.29 0.73
N THR A 52 0.00 1.36 0.06
CA THR A 52 -0.24 0.00 0.57
C THR A 52 -0.10 -0.98 -0.58
N VAL A 53 0.26 -2.21 -0.26
CA VAL A 53 0.44 -3.29 -1.25
C VAL A 53 -0.41 -4.47 -0.84
N LEU A 54 -1.20 -5.00 -1.78
CA LEU A 54 -2.05 -6.16 -1.57
C LEU A 54 -1.73 -7.23 -2.60
N SER A 55 -1.41 -8.44 -2.15
CA SER A 55 -1.27 -9.58 -3.05
C SER A 55 -2.64 -10.03 -3.56
N LEU A 56 -2.77 -10.18 -4.87
CA LEU A 56 -3.99 -10.69 -5.49
C LEU A 56 -3.96 -12.20 -5.68
N ASP A 57 -2.79 -12.82 -5.59
CA ASP A 57 -2.60 -14.25 -5.84
C ASP A 57 -1.96 -14.90 -4.63
N ALA A 58 -2.34 -16.15 -4.37
CA ALA A 58 -1.72 -16.94 -3.32
C ALA A 58 -0.25 -17.20 -3.66
N GLY A 59 0.63 -17.06 -2.66
CA GLY A 59 2.06 -17.29 -2.85
C GLY A 59 2.77 -16.22 -3.66
N GLY A 60 2.21 -15.03 -3.77
CA GLY A 60 2.85 -13.92 -4.46
C GLY A 60 4.16 -13.50 -3.80
N MET A 61 5.09 -13.01 -4.61
CA MET A 61 6.40 -12.57 -4.14
C MET A 61 6.76 -11.25 -4.82
N VAL A 62 7.06 -10.23 -4.03
CA VAL A 62 7.50 -8.92 -4.51
C VAL A 62 8.90 -8.63 -3.97
N PHE A 63 9.74 -8.08 -4.83
CA PHE A 63 11.08 -7.63 -4.46
C PHE A 63 11.05 -6.12 -4.24
N GLU A 64 11.56 -5.68 -3.09
CA GLU A 64 11.60 -4.25 -2.74
C GLU A 64 13.03 -3.78 -2.61
N VAL A 65 13.32 -2.60 -3.15
CA VAL A 65 14.61 -1.92 -3.01
C VAL A 65 14.38 -0.58 -2.33
N LYS A 66 15.13 -0.34 -1.26
CA LYS A 66 15.15 0.90 -0.51
C LYS A 66 16.58 1.32 -0.28
N GLN A 67 16.79 2.58 0.07
CA GLN A 67 18.12 3.10 0.40
C GLN A 67 18.30 3.15 1.92
N GLY A 68 19.49 2.74 2.39
CA GLY A 68 19.87 2.84 3.77
C GLY A 68 19.41 1.66 4.62
N ALA A 69 19.70 1.75 5.92
CA ALA A 69 19.35 0.69 6.86
C ALA A 69 17.86 0.68 7.16
N TYR A 70 17.36 -0.48 7.56
CA TYR A 70 15.98 -0.62 8.03
C TYR A 70 15.71 0.35 9.17
N GLN A 71 14.57 1.03 9.08
CA GLN A 71 14.07 1.90 10.14
C GLN A 71 12.62 1.52 10.43
N PRO A 72 12.26 1.29 11.70
CA PRO A 72 10.86 1.02 12.06
C PRO A 72 9.98 2.21 11.66
N LEU A 73 8.75 1.93 11.26
CA LEU A 73 7.78 2.97 10.95
C LEU A 73 7.35 3.69 12.23
N ALA A 74 7.42 5.02 12.22
CA ALA A 74 6.80 5.82 13.26
C ALA A 74 5.27 5.81 13.08
N GLU A 75 4.55 5.99 14.17
CA GLU A 75 3.08 6.00 14.10
C GLU A 75 2.55 7.09 13.16
N MET A 76 3.20 8.25 13.14
CA MET A 76 2.83 9.34 12.24
C MET A 76 3.02 9.01 10.75
N ASP A 77 3.74 7.94 10.44
CA ASP A 77 3.96 7.46 9.09
C ASP A 77 3.04 6.30 8.72
N THR A 78 1.99 6.08 9.50
CA THR A 78 0.91 5.14 9.21
C THR A 78 -0.42 5.87 9.26
N MET A 79 -1.39 5.38 8.49
CA MET A 79 -2.72 5.97 8.50
C MET A 79 -3.59 5.29 9.55
N ALA A 80 -3.96 6.05 10.59
CA ALA A 80 -4.68 5.52 11.76
C ALA A 80 -6.09 5.03 11.44
N TRP A 81 -6.70 5.50 10.33
CA TRP A 81 -8.05 5.08 9.97
C TRP A 81 -8.11 3.63 9.48
N ALA A 82 -6.97 3.03 9.12
CA ALA A 82 -6.91 1.64 8.70
C ALA A 82 -6.48 0.75 9.88
N PRO A 83 -7.07 -0.44 10.02
CA PRO A 83 -6.63 -1.36 11.07
C PRO A 83 -5.22 -1.86 10.79
N ALA A 84 -4.46 -2.10 11.85
CA ALA A 84 -3.18 -2.78 11.74
C ALA A 84 -3.43 -4.24 11.34
N GLU A 85 -2.41 -4.88 10.75
CA GLU A 85 -2.50 -6.27 10.33
C GLU A 85 -2.96 -7.16 11.48
N GLY A 86 -3.93 -8.03 11.19
CA GLY A 86 -4.46 -8.96 12.17
C GLY A 86 -5.50 -8.36 13.14
N GLN A 87 -5.76 -7.07 13.08
CA GLN A 87 -6.75 -6.42 13.93
C GLN A 87 -8.17 -6.53 13.33
N PRO A 88 -9.23 -6.32 14.14
CA PRO A 88 -10.60 -6.31 13.62
C PRO A 88 -10.75 -5.33 12.46
N GLY A 89 -11.50 -5.73 11.43
CA GLY A 89 -11.71 -4.93 10.22
C GLY A 89 -10.68 -5.14 9.12
N THR A 90 -9.64 -5.93 9.35
CA THR A 90 -8.60 -6.18 8.36
C THR A 90 -9.17 -6.82 7.09
N ALA A 91 -10.07 -7.79 7.20
CA ALA A 91 -10.65 -8.46 6.03
C ALA A 91 -11.45 -7.50 5.16
N GLU A 92 -12.24 -6.60 5.77
CA GLU A 92 -12.99 -5.58 5.04
C GLU A 92 -12.06 -4.60 4.34
N MET A 93 -10.99 -4.21 5.02
CA MET A 93 -10.00 -3.29 4.47
C MET A 93 -9.29 -3.90 3.28
N MET A 94 -8.89 -5.15 3.37
CA MET A 94 -8.23 -5.84 2.26
C MET A 94 -9.15 -6.02 1.06
N ALA A 95 -10.43 -6.31 1.29
CA ALA A 95 -11.42 -6.38 0.22
C ALA A 95 -11.56 -5.02 -0.48
N TRP A 96 -11.54 -3.93 0.28
CA TRP A 96 -11.59 -2.58 -0.29
C TRP A 96 -10.34 -2.25 -1.11
N TYR A 97 -9.15 -2.59 -0.59
CA TYR A 97 -7.91 -2.34 -1.34
C TYR A 97 -7.95 -3.01 -2.72
N ALA A 98 -8.54 -4.19 -2.81
CA ALA A 98 -8.57 -4.94 -4.06
C ALA A 98 -9.37 -4.23 -5.17
N ILE A 99 -10.35 -3.41 -4.82
CA ILE A 99 -11.28 -2.79 -5.77
C ILE A 99 -11.22 -1.27 -5.83
N ALA A 100 -10.56 -0.62 -4.87
CA ALA A 100 -10.55 0.83 -4.76
C ALA A 100 -9.87 1.49 -5.95
N GLN A 101 -10.40 2.62 -6.38
CA GLN A 101 -9.96 3.36 -7.57
C GLN A 101 -9.50 4.77 -7.18
N PRO A 102 -8.69 5.43 -8.03
CA PRO A 102 -8.32 6.83 -7.79
C PRO A 102 -9.55 7.69 -7.52
N GLY A 103 -9.44 8.53 -6.50
CA GLY A 103 -10.52 9.37 -6.00
C GLY A 103 -11.30 8.76 -4.86
N ASP A 104 -11.24 7.44 -4.67
CA ASP A 104 -11.95 6.77 -3.59
C ASP A 104 -11.28 7.04 -2.24
N ARG A 105 -12.09 7.00 -1.19
CA ARG A 105 -11.64 7.06 0.19
C ARG A 105 -12.39 6.00 0.97
N PHE A 106 -11.69 5.30 1.85
CA PHE A 106 -12.36 4.34 2.73
C PHE A 106 -13.22 5.09 3.73
N LEU A 107 -14.53 4.81 3.68
CA LEU A 107 -15.48 5.37 4.62
C LEU A 107 -15.72 4.32 5.70
N SER A 108 -15.18 4.56 6.89
CA SER A 108 -15.51 3.71 8.02
C SER A 108 -17.00 3.79 8.28
N MET A 109 -17.60 2.64 8.61
CA MET A 109 -19.02 2.62 8.95
C MET A 109 -19.27 3.52 10.15
N PRO A 110 -20.36 4.30 10.12
CA PRO A 110 -20.73 5.08 11.29
C PRO A 110 -20.90 4.17 12.49
N GLN A 111 -20.36 4.61 13.59
CA GLN A 111 -20.47 3.84 14.83
C GLN A 111 -21.78 4.11 15.53
#